data_5f431f598ac7ed815af83529ed099bd5
#
_entry.id   5f431f598ac7ed815af83529ed099bd5
#
_cell.length_a   1.000
_cell.length_b   1.000
_cell.length_c   1.000
_cell.angle_alpha   90.00
_cell.angle_beta   90.00
_cell.angle_gamma   90.00
#
_symmetry.space_group_name_H-M   'P 1'
#
loop_
_entity.id
_entity.type
_entity.pdbx_description
1 polymer ?
#
loop_
_entity_poly.entity_id
_entity_poly.type
_entity_poly.pdbx_seq_one_letter_code
_entity_poly.pdbx_strand_id
1 'polypeptide(L)'
;MIKLRTLLPLNEYSKFKLRIPSDIRNIHKLFKKNKKKLFVVGGAVRDAILGKNPKDFDLATDAKPDEVLAIAKKGGLKTYEVGKQFGVVIVAGHEIATFRKDIGKGRRPSSVDYTDIEGDVKRRDLTINALFYDLDRGEIVDLVGGIADLKKKKIRTVGKPVERFDEDPLRKMRALRFQGALGGKLGKETEKALRQNPSLKGVSKERIRDEFVKSIRKAKSTKRYLQL
;
A
#
# COMPACT_ATOMS: atom_id res chain seq x y z
N MET A 1 22.73 9.72 -10.06
CA MET A 1 21.53 10.42 -9.53
C MET A 1 20.54 10.60 -10.69
N ILE A 2 19.66 9.62 -10.90
CA ILE A 2 18.63 9.69 -11.98
C ILE A 2 17.51 10.56 -11.44
N LYS A 3 17.32 11.74 -12.04
CA LYS A 3 16.21 12.64 -11.72
C LYS A 3 14.89 11.94 -12.07
N LEU A 4 14.16 11.45 -11.08
CA LEU A 4 12.86 10.78 -11.15
C LEU A 4 11.72 11.63 -11.77
N ARG A 5 12.02 12.75 -12.38
CA ARG A 5 11.06 13.66 -13.04
C ARG A 5 10.64 13.26 -14.46
N THR A 6 11.19 12.18 -15.02
CA THR A 6 11.15 11.99 -16.49
C THR A 6 10.28 10.82 -16.98
N LEU A 7 9.51 10.12 -16.14
CA LEU A 7 8.83 8.88 -16.57
C LEU A 7 7.30 8.94 -16.70
N LEU A 8 6.64 10.06 -16.37
CA LEU A 8 5.19 10.18 -16.60
C LEU A 8 4.86 11.59 -17.11
N PRO A 9 3.93 11.75 -18.04
CA PRO A 9 3.37 13.05 -18.37
C PRO A 9 2.64 13.59 -17.12
N LEU A 10 3.28 14.55 -16.47
CA LEU A 10 2.89 15.17 -15.20
C LEU A 10 1.50 15.86 -15.25
N ASN A 11 0.88 15.98 -16.41
CA ASN A 11 -0.25 16.89 -16.62
C ASN A 11 -1.63 16.35 -16.24
N GLU A 12 -1.84 15.02 -16.10
CA GLU A 12 -3.18 14.51 -15.81
C GLU A 12 -3.45 14.29 -14.30
N TYR A 13 -2.41 14.13 -13.48
CA TYR A 13 -2.56 13.77 -12.05
C TYR A 13 -2.23 14.91 -11.09
N SER A 14 -1.62 15.99 -11.54
CA SER A 14 -1.48 17.25 -10.79
C SER A 14 -2.82 17.90 -10.43
N LYS A 15 -3.91 17.49 -11.08
CA LYS A 15 -5.29 17.96 -10.79
C LYS A 15 -6.12 16.97 -9.97
N PHE A 16 -5.57 15.80 -9.62
CA PHE A 16 -6.31 14.83 -8.84
C PHE A 16 -6.41 15.28 -7.39
N LYS A 17 -7.63 15.57 -6.93
CA LYS A 17 -7.88 15.94 -5.53
C LYS A 17 -8.53 14.78 -4.79
N LEU A 18 -7.78 14.16 -3.91
CA LEU A 18 -8.33 13.19 -2.96
C LEU A 18 -9.16 13.94 -1.90
N ARG A 19 -10.40 13.49 -1.67
CA ARG A 19 -11.21 14.02 -0.57
C ARG A 19 -10.68 13.48 0.76
N ILE A 20 -9.92 14.31 1.46
CA ILE A 20 -9.30 13.96 2.75
C ILE A 20 -10.29 14.24 3.89
N PRO A 21 -10.56 13.26 4.80
CA PRO A 21 -11.34 13.48 6.01
C PRO A 21 -10.76 14.56 6.94
N SER A 22 -11.60 15.19 7.74
CA SER A 22 -11.18 16.33 8.61
C SER A 22 -10.18 15.92 9.68
N ASP A 23 -10.32 14.73 10.25
CA ASP A 23 -9.42 14.15 11.23
C ASP A 23 -8.02 13.94 10.66
N ILE A 24 -7.90 13.40 9.44
CA ILE A 24 -6.61 13.26 8.74
C ILE A 24 -6.01 14.63 8.42
N ARG A 25 -6.80 15.62 8.03
CA ARG A 25 -6.30 16.98 7.84
C ARG A 25 -5.74 17.58 9.13
N ASN A 26 -6.36 17.28 10.27
CA ASN A 26 -5.87 17.72 11.57
C ASN A 26 -4.54 17.02 11.95
N ILE A 27 -4.45 15.72 11.75
CA ILE A 27 -3.19 14.97 11.91
C ILE A 27 -2.10 15.56 11.01
N HIS A 28 -2.40 15.79 9.73
CA HIS A 28 -1.46 16.36 8.78
C HIS A 28 -0.92 17.73 9.23
N LYS A 29 -1.77 18.65 9.74
CA LYS A 29 -1.33 19.94 10.28
C LYS A 29 -0.31 19.78 11.40
N LEU A 30 -0.50 18.80 12.29
CA LEU A 30 0.44 18.53 13.39
C LEU A 30 1.79 18.01 12.85
N PHE A 31 1.76 17.07 11.90
CA PHE A 31 2.99 16.57 11.27
C PHE A 31 3.75 17.68 10.56
N LYS A 32 3.06 18.49 9.76
CA LYS A 32 3.64 19.64 9.06
C LYS A 32 4.29 20.65 10.02
N LYS A 33 3.62 20.98 11.13
CA LYS A 33 4.18 21.86 12.19
C LYS A 33 5.47 21.31 12.78
N ASN A 34 5.60 19.97 12.83
CA ASN A 34 6.80 19.29 13.32
C ASN A 34 7.79 18.94 12.18
N LYS A 35 7.65 19.53 10.97
CA LYS A 35 8.51 19.32 9.79
C LYS A 35 8.57 17.85 9.35
N LYS A 36 7.49 17.08 9.55
CA LYS A 36 7.35 15.69 9.12
C LYS A 36 6.32 15.60 8.00
N LYS A 37 6.60 14.73 7.03
CA LYS A 37 5.73 14.47 5.89
C LYS A 37 4.67 13.44 6.27
N LEU A 38 3.48 13.59 5.71
CA LEU A 38 2.40 12.62 5.87
C LEU A 38 1.76 12.34 4.51
N PHE A 39 1.55 11.06 4.22
CA PHE A 39 0.96 10.58 2.97
C PHE A 39 -0.25 9.70 3.27
N VAL A 40 -1.27 9.78 2.43
CA VAL A 40 -2.26 8.70 2.31
C VAL A 40 -1.68 7.65 1.38
N VAL A 41 -1.86 6.36 1.66
CA VAL A 41 -1.20 5.30 0.90
C VAL A 41 -2.13 4.16 0.49
N GLY A 42 -1.75 3.42 -0.53
CA GLY A 42 -2.29 2.11 -0.86
C GLY A 42 -3.74 2.12 -1.34
N GLY A 43 -4.62 1.45 -0.60
CA GLY A 43 -6.00 1.20 -0.99
C GLY A 43 -6.81 2.45 -1.23
N ALA A 44 -6.70 3.45 -0.36
CA ALA A 44 -7.44 4.71 -0.46
C ALA A 44 -7.08 5.47 -1.75
N VAL A 45 -5.79 5.59 -2.06
CA VAL A 45 -5.32 6.27 -3.28
C VAL A 45 -5.82 5.54 -4.53
N ARG A 46 -5.63 4.21 -4.59
CA ARG A 46 -6.12 3.39 -5.70
C ARG A 46 -7.63 3.54 -5.90
N ASP A 47 -8.41 3.42 -4.84
CA ASP A 47 -9.87 3.43 -4.93
C ASP A 47 -10.39 4.81 -5.34
N ALA A 48 -9.76 5.88 -4.88
CA ALA A 48 -10.06 7.23 -5.31
C ALA A 48 -9.76 7.49 -6.80
N ILE A 49 -8.63 6.98 -7.32
CA ILE A 49 -8.32 7.04 -8.77
C ILE A 49 -9.38 6.30 -9.59
N LEU A 50 -9.98 5.25 -9.04
CA LEU A 50 -11.09 4.52 -9.67
C LEU A 50 -12.46 5.18 -9.50
N GLY A 51 -12.51 6.41 -8.97
CA GLY A 51 -13.76 7.15 -8.73
C GLY A 51 -14.60 6.61 -7.57
N LYS A 52 -14.01 5.78 -6.69
CA LYS A 52 -14.67 5.27 -5.49
C LYS A 52 -14.39 6.18 -4.31
N ASN A 53 -15.29 6.21 -3.33
CA ASN A 53 -15.07 6.88 -2.05
C ASN A 53 -14.34 5.90 -1.11
N PRO A 54 -13.05 6.15 -0.75
CA PRO A 54 -12.35 5.34 0.22
C PRO A 54 -13.03 5.44 1.59
N LYS A 55 -13.11 4.31 2.29
CA LYS A 55 -13.64 4.25 3.67
C LYS A 55 -12.51 4.22 4.70
N ASP A 56 -11.44 3.52 4.37
CA ASP A 56 -10.28 3.32 5.24
C ASP A 56 -9.08 4.04 4.63
N PHE A 57 -8.37 4.79 5.46
CA PHE A 57 -7.19 5.56 5.07
C PHE A 57 -5.98 5.10 5.87
N ASP A 58 -5.10 4.38 5.21
CA ASP A 58 -3.78 4.08 5.74
C ASP A 58 -2.86 5.27 5.48
N LEU A 59 -2.04 5.63 6.48
CA LEU A 59 -1.11 6.75 6.41
C LEU A 59 0.32 6.25 6.47
N ALA A 60 1.24 7.00 5.85
CA ALA A 60 2.68 6.76 5.95
C ALA A 60 3.44 8.06 6.16
N THR A 61 4.59 7.97 6.83
CA THR A 61 5.38 9.13 7.25
C THR A 61 6.88 8.84 7.26
N ASP A 62 7.69 9.90 7.20
CA ASP A 62 9.12 9.87 7.49
C ASP A 62 9.45 9.99 8.99
N ALA A 63 8.43 10.24 9.84
CA ALA A 63 8.60 10.24 11.28
C ALA A 63 8.77 8.82 11.82
N LYS A 64 9.74 8.60 12.73
CA LYS A 64 9.87 7.32 13.47
C LYS A 64 8.72 7.16 14.46
N PRO A 65 8.40 5.94 14.91
CA PRO A 65 7.27 5.70 15.82
C PRO A 65 7.23 6.58 17.07
N ASP A 66 8.39 6.80 17.71
CA ASP A 66 8.47 7.67 18.89
C ASP A 66 8.18 9.14 18.55
N GLU A 67 8.61 9.61 17.38
CA GLU A 67 8.28 10.94 16.88
C GLU A 67 6.79 11.06 16.58
N VAL A 68 6.17 10.02 15.98
CA VAL A 68 4.72 9.96 15.73
C VAL A 68 3.94 10.10 17.04
N LEU A 69 4.34 9.35 18.08
CA LEU A 69 3.73 9.41 19.42
C LEU A 69 3.89 10.81 20.03
N ALA A 70 5.08 11.39 19.96
CA ALA A 70 5.36 12.72 20.50
C ALA A 70 4.53 13.82 19.80
N ILE A 71 4.40 13.75 18.47
CA ILE A 71 3.58 14.67 17.66
C ILE A 71 2.10 14.52 18.05
N ALA A 72 1.59 13.29 18.13
CA ALA A 72 0.21 13.02 18.49
C ALA A 72 -0.11 13.50 19.91
N LYS A 73 0.77 13.26 20.90
CA LYS A 73 0.62 13.71 22.28
C LYS A 73 0.57 15.24 22.37
N LYS A 74 1.46 15.95 21.66
CA LYS A 74 1.43 17.42 21.58
C LYS A 74 0.12 17.95 21.01
N GLY A 75 -0.51 17.20 20.12
CA GLY A 75 -1.80 17.53 19.52
C GLY A 75 -3.01 17.06 20.32
N GLY A 76 -2.85 16.44 21.48
CA GLY A 76 -3.95 15.88 22.28
C GLY A 76 -4.65 14.70 21.64
N LEU A 77 -4.01 14.00 20.68
CA LEU A 77 -4.61 12.89 19.95
C LEU A 77 -4.40 11.56 20.68
N LYS A 78 -5.44 10.74 20.70
CA LYS A 78 -5.39 9.40 21.27
C LYS A 78 -4.51 8.49 20.42
N THR A 79 -3.62 7.73 21.06
CA THR A 79 -2.66 6.83 20.39
C THR A 79 -2.73 5.41 20.95
N TYR A 80 -2.37 4.43 20.11
CA TYR A 80 -2.17 3.04 20.53
C TYR A 80 -0.87 2.53 19.87
N GLU A 81 -0.03 1.88 20.67
CA GLU A 81 1.30 1.39 20.25
C GLU A 81 1.28 -0.03 19.65
N VAL A 82 0.11 -0.52 19.29
CA VAL A 82 -0.04 -1.85 18.68
C VAL A 82 0.67 -1.86 17.32
N GLY A 83 1.80 -2.58 17.25
CA GLY A 83 2.62 -2.64 16.03
C GLY A 83 3.82 -1.68 15.99
N LYS A 84 4.08 -0.93 17.06
CA LYS A 84 5.23 0.00 17.16
C LYS A 84 6.56 -0.66 16.80
N GLN A 85 6.80 -1.89 17.25
CA GLN A 85 7.98 -2.69 16.91
C GLN A 85 8.13 -2.96 15.41
N PHE A 86 7.04 -2.83 14.65
CA PHE A 86 7.04 -2.94 13.18
C PHE A 86 6.87 -1.59 12.49
N GLY A 87 7.10 -0.49 13.22
CA GLY A 87 7.01 0.85 12.67
C GLY A 87 5.58 1.37 12.41
N VAL A 88 4.57 0.84 13.11
CA VAL A 88 3.17 1.27 12.98
C VAL A 88 2.62 1.76 14.30
N VAL A 89 1.98 2.94 14.29
CA VAL A 89 1.28 3.53 15.45
C VAL A 89 -0.13 3.90 15.01
N ILE A 90 -1.11 3.66 15.87
CA ILE A 90 -2.49 4.12 15.63
C ILE A 90 -2.66 5.50 16.27
N VAL A 91 -3.09 6.49 15.49
CA VAL A 91 -3.35 7.86 15.94
C VAL A 91 -4.76 8.26 15.53
N ALA A 92 -5.60 8.61 16.50
CA ALA A 92 -7.00 8.98 16.28
C ALA A 92 -7.78 7.96 15.41
N GLY A 93 -7.47 6.66 15.56
CA GLY A 93 -8.10 5.58 14.80
C GLY A 93 -7.47 5.26 13.44
N HIS A 94 -6.45 6.00 13.00
CA HIS A 94 -5.73 5.76 11.74
C HIS A 94 -4.39 5.07 11.97
N GLU A 95 -4.08 4.06 11.17
CA GLU A 95 -2.74 3.45 11.13
C GLU A 95 -1.76 4.39 10.44
N ILE A 96 -0.70 4.79 11.15
CA ILE A 96 0.41 5.58 10.62
C ILE A 96 1.65 4.71 10.62
N ALA A 97 2.14 4.38 9.43
CA ALA A 97 3.35 3.58 9.24
C ALA A 97 4.55 4.47 8.95
N THR A 98 5.65 4.28 9.67
CA THR A 98 6.95 4.87 9.29
C THR A 98 7.46 4.19 8.01
N PHE A 99 8.03 4.96 7.08
CA PHE A 99 8.70 4.38 5.91
C PHE A 99 9.76 3.38 6.33
N ARG A 100 9.68 2.16 5.82
CA ARG A 100 10.55 1.06 6.24
C ARG A 100 10.88 0.08 5.14
N LYS A 101 11.95 -0.68 5.36
CA LYS A 101 12.24 -1.95 4.70
C LYS A 101 11.94 -3.07 5.68
N ASP A 102 11.28 -4.11 5.21
CA ASP A 102 11.01 -5.29 6.02
C ASP A 102 12.23 -6.24 5.96
N ILE A 103 12.67 -6.77 7.11
CA ILE A 103 13.75 -7.75 7.22
C ILE A 103 13.14 -9.09 7.61
N GLY A 104 13.49 -10.15 6.86
CA GLY A 104 12.92 -11.49 7.04
C GLY A 104 11.79 -11.80 6.07
N LYS A 105 11.08 -12.90 6.32
CA LYS A 105 10.01 -13.42 5.47
C LYS A 105 8.66 -13.43 6.17
N GLY A 106 7.58 -13.43 5.40
CA GLY A 106 6.20 -13.52 5.88
C GLY A 106 5.54 -12.15 6.15
N ARG A 107 4.36 -12.18 6.75
CA ARG A 107 3.58 -10.96 7.05
C ARG A 107 4.26 -10.09 8.12
N ARG A 108 4.86 -10.73 9.12
CA ARG A 108 5.56 -10.06 10.22
C ARG A 108 7.05 -10.23 9.97
N PRO A 109 7.75 -9.17 9.58
CA PRO A 109 9.20 -9.22 9.45
C PRO A 109 9.83 -9.49 10.81
N SER A 110 11.03 -10.06 10.82
CA SER A 110 11.80 -10.24 12.07
C SER A 110 12.21 -8.91 12.68
N SER A 111 12.48 -7.94 11.83
CA SER A 111 12.76 -6.53 12.20
C SER A 111 12.43 -5.60 11.04
N VAL A 112 12.54 -4.30 11.27
CA VAL A 112 12.36 -3.28 10.24
C VAL A 112 13.50 -2.27 10.28
N ASP A 113 13.96 -1.84 9.11
CA ASP A 113 14.85 -0.68 8.97
C ASP A 113 14.08 0.50 8.44
N TYR A 114 14.20 1.66 9.11
CA TYR A 114 13.57 2.87 8.63
C TYR A 114 14.31 3.42 7.41
N THR A 115 13.54 3.91 6.45
CA THR A 115 14.03 4.33 5.14
C THR A 115 13.26 5.53 4.62
N ASP A 116 13.44 5.86 3.35
CA ASP A 116 12.67 6.83 2.60
C ASP A 116 11.44 6.20 1.90
N ILE A 117 10.69 7.02 1.19
CA ILE A 117 9.51 6.58 0.43
C ILE A 117 9.87 5.53 -0.65
N GLU A 118 11.06 5.62 -1.26
CA GLU A 118 11.52 4.68 -2.28
C GLU A 118 11.73 3.28 -1.70
N GLY A 119 12.32 3.21 -0.51
CA GLY A 119 12.49 1.96 0.21
C GLY A 119 11.17 1.34 0.65
N ASP A 120 10.20 2.17 1.12
CA ASP A 120 8.87 1.69 1.50
C ASP A 120 8.07 1.16 0.30
N VAL A 121 8.17 1.82 -0.85
CA VAL A 121 7.56 1.34 -2.10
C VAL A 121 8.06 -0.06 -2.47
N LYS A 122 9.37 -0.31 -2.37
CA LYS A 122 9.99 -1.59 -2.76
C LYS A 122 9.49 -2.80 -1.98
N ARG A 123 9.04 -2.65 -0.73
CA ARG A 123 8.50 -3.76 0.07
C ARG A 123 7.03 -4.06 -0.22
N ARG A 124 6.31 -3.19 -0.95
CA ARG A 124 4.88 -3.36 -1.22
C ARG A 124 4.63 -4.52 -2.19
N ASP A 125 3.40 -5.04 -2.17
CA ASP A 125 3.01 -6.22 -2.94
C ASP A 125 2.82 -5.93 -4.44
N LEU A 126 1.88 -5.05 -4.75
CA LEU A 126 1.43 -4.76 -6.12
C LEU A 126 1.60 -3.27 -6.44
N THR A 127 1.95 -2.96 -7.69
CA THR A 127 2.13 -1.58 -8.16
C THR A 127 0.91 -0.70 -7.92
N ILE A 128 -0.30 -1.25 -8.12
CA ILE A 128 -1.58 -0.56 -7.89
C ILE A 128 -1.87 -0.23 -6.42
N ASN A 129 -1.14 -0.84 -5.47
CA ASN A 129 -1.22 -0.59 -4.03
C ASN A 129 0.00 0.17 -3.50
N ALA A 130 0.96 0.50 -4.37
CA ALA A 130 2.18 1.22 -4.03
C ALA A 130 2.09 2.71 -4.43
N LEU A 131 0.88 3.25 -4.38
CA LEU A 131 0.58 4.64 -4.66
C LEU A 131 0.50 5.43 -3.35
N PHE A 132 1.05 6.63 -3.37
CA PHE A 132 1.05 7.56 -2.25
C PHE A 132 0.39 8.87 -2.69
N TYR A 133 -0.30 9.52 -1.78
CA TYR A 133 -0.82 10.86 -1.98
C TYR A 133 -0.16 11.80 -0.98
N ASP A 134 0.66 12.72 -1.48
CA ASP A 134 1.36 13.72 -0.68
C ASP A 134 0.35 14.76 -0.19
N LEU A 135 0.14 14.82 1.12
CA LEU A 135 -0.82 15.75 1.73
C LEU A 135 -0.32 17.21 1.72
N ASP A 136 0.98 17.45 1.62
CA ASP A 136 1.53 18.80 1.51
C ASP A 136 1.35 19.37 0.11
N ARG A 137 1.59 18.56 -0.92
CA ARG A 137 1.54 18.97 -2.32
C ARG A 137 0.18 18.77 -2.96
N GLY A 138 -0.65 17.87 -2.39
CA GLY A 138 -1.93 17.48 -2.98
C GLY A 138 -1.77 16.67 -4.26
N GLU A 139 -0.68 15.88 -4.39
CA GLU A 139 -0.31 15.16 -5.60
C GLU A 139 -0.11 13.67 -5.32
N ILE A 140 -0.33 12.84 -6.38
CA ILE A 140 -0.02 11.42 -6.31
C ILE A 140 1.45 11.20 -6.64
N VAL A 141 2.12 10.42 -5.77
CA VAL A 141 3.49 9.92 -5.97
C VAL A 141 3.39 8.47 -6.43
N ASP A 142 3.81 8.19 -7.66
CA ASP A 142 3.86 6.87 -8.28
C ASP A 142 5.28 6.56 -8.75
N LEU A 143 6.00 5.74 -8.00
CA LEU A 143 7.39 5.38 -8.26
C LEU A 143 7.54 4.07 -9.06
N VAL A 144 6.44 3.37 -9.34
CA VAL A 144 6.47 2.02 -9.92
C VAL A 144 5.52 1.80 -11.10
N GLY A 145 4.84 2.88 -11.55
CA GLY A 145 3.90 2.83 -12.67
C GLY A 145 2.55 2.21 -12.31
N GLY A 146 2.15 2.31 -11.04
CA GLY A 146 0.88 1.78 -10.55
C GLY A 146 -0.35 2.43 -11.16
N ILE A 147 -0.29 3.73 -11.49
CA ILE A 147 -1.37 4.44 -12.17
C ILE A 147 -1.59 3.88 -13.58
N ALA A 148 -0.50 3.68 -14.33
CA ALA A 148 -0.58 3.12 -15.68
C ALA A 148 -1.13 1.67 -15.66
N ASP A 149 -0.69 0.88 -14.67
CA ASP A 149 -1.20 -0.47 -14.46
C ASP A 149 -2.69 -0.45 -14.10
N LEU A 150 -3.12 0.48 -13.25
CA LEU A 150 -4.50 0.63 -12.83
C LEU A 150 -5.42 0.99 -14.00
N LYS A 151 -5.03 1.95 -14.86
CA LYS A 151 -5.75 2.30 -16.10
C LYS A 151 -5.91 1.11 -17.03
N LYS A 152 -4.85 0.30 -17.19
CA LYS A 152 -4.84 -0.91 -18.03
C LYS A 152 -5.44 -2.12 -17.33
N LYS A 153 -5.90 -2.00 -16.09
CA LYS A 153 -6.36 -3.12 -15.22
C LYS A 153 -5.33 -4.25 -15.16
N LYS A 154 -4.04 -3.90 -15.17
CA LYS A 154 -2.92 -4.84 -15.12
C LYS A 154 -2.49 -5.04 -13.68
N ILE A 155 -2.38 -6.28 -13.24
CA ILE A 155 -1.92 -6.63 -11.89
C ILE A 155 -0.46 -7.06 -11.98
N ARG A 156 0.41 -6.24 -11.43
CA ARG A 156 1.87 -6.45 -11.45
C ARG A 156 2.43 -6.28 -10.05
N THR A 157 3.38 -7.13 -9.67
CA THR A 157 4.13 -6.97 -8.41
C THR A 157 5.06 -5.76 -8.49
N VAL A 158 5.40 -5.20 -7.34
CA VAL A 158 6.51 -4.27 -7.22
C VAL A 158 7.82 -5.08 -7.28
N GLY A 159 8.74 -4.74 -8.18
CA GLY A 159 9.98 -5.50 -8.38
C GLY A 159 9.75 -6.88 -9.00
N LYS A 160 10.65 -7.82 -8.69
CA LYS A 160 10.62 -9.16 -9.27
C LYS A 160 9.56 -10.04 -8.61
N PRO A 161 8.62 -10.64 -9.38
CA PRO A 161 7.50 -11.40 -8.81
C PRO A 161 7.95 -12.58 -7.95
N VAL A 162 8.99 -13.30 -8.35
CA VAL A 162 9.52 -14.45 -7.59
C VAL A 162 9.93 -14.02 -6.20
N GLU A 163 10.74 -12.95 -6.08
CA GLU A 163 11.20 -12.42 -4.79
C GLU A 163 10.01 -12.01 -3.91
N ARG A 164 9.01 -11.30 -4.50
CA ARG A 164 7.81 -10.86 -3.77
C ARG A 164 6.95 -12.01 -3.27
N PHE A 165 6.86 -13.08 -4.03
CA PHE A 165 6.08 -14.28 -3.66
C PHE A 165 6.83 -15.16 -2.65
N ASP A 166 8.16 -15.17 -2.69
CA ASP A 166 8.99 -15.89 -1.70
C ASP A 166 9.02 -15.18 -0.33
N GLU A 167 8.92 -13.85 -0.32
CA GLU A 167 8.79 -13.09 0.93
C GLU A 167 7.47 -13.38 1.65
N ASP A 168 6.36 -13.39 0.95
CA ASP A 168 5.04 -13.75 1.49
C ASP A 168 4.19 -14.43 0.41
N PRO A 169 4.06 -15.76 0.44
CA PRO A 169 3.28 -16.51 -0.57
C PRO A 169 1.81 -16.09 -0.67
N LEU A 170 1.23 -15.46 0.38
CA LEU A 170 -0.14 -14.96 0.32
C LEU A 170 -0.31 -13.85 -0.74
N ARG A 171 0.77 -13.18 -1.15
CA ARG A 171 0.74 -12.18 -2.24
C ARG A 171 0.24 -12.77 -3.56
N LYS A 172 0.40 -14.07 -3.77
CA LYS A 172 -0.17 -14.80 -4.93
C LYS A 172 -1.70 -14.72 -4.93
N MET A 173 -2.33 -15.06 -3.82
CA MET A 173 -3.79 -14.95 -3.67
C MET A 173 -4.25 -13.49 -3.77
N ARG A 174 -3.48 -12.56 -3.21
CA ARG A 174 -3.77 -11.12 -3.33
C ARG A 174 -3.74 -10.67 -4.79
N ALA A 175 -2.77 -11.13 -5.59
CA ALA A 175 -2.72 -10.81 -7.03
C ALA A 175 -3.97 -11.32 -7.77
N LEU A 176 -4.40 -12.57 -7.52
CA LEU A 176 -5.63 -13.13 -8.07
C LEU A 176 -6.88 -12.37 -7.59
N ARG A 177 -6.94 -12.00 -6.31
CA ARG A 177 -8.04 -11.18 -5.78
C ARG A 177 -8.17 -9.85 -6.52
N PHE A 178 -7.07 -9.14 -6.72
CA PHE A 178 -7.11 -7.87 -7.45
C PHE A 178 -7.42 -8.06 -8.93
N GLN A 179 -6.96 -9.14 -9.54
CA GLN A 179 -7.36 -9.51 -10.90
C GLN A 179 -8.89 -9.68 -11.00
N GLY A 180 -9.49 -10.44 -10.10
CA GLY A 180 -10.94 -10.65 -10.05
C GLY A 180 -11.72 -9.38 -9.72
N ALA A 181 -11.26 -8.60 -8.74
CA ALA A 181 -11.93 -7.37 -8.29
C ALA A 181 -11.90 -6.24 -9.34
N LEU A 182 -10.84 -6.12 -10.12
CA LEU A 182 -10.72 -5.11 -11.17
C LEU A 182 -11.23 -5.61 -12.53
N GLY A 183 -11.44 -6.92 -12.69
CA GLY A 183 -11.73 -7.54 -13.97
C GLY A 183 -10.56 -7.37 -14.95
N GLY A 184 -9.33 -7.47 -14.41
CA GLY A 184 -8.09 -7.24 -15.14
C GLY A 184 -7.34 -8.50 -15.52
N LYS A 185 -6.06 -8.35 -15.85
CA LYS A 185 -5.14 -9.44 -16.20
C LYS A 185 -3.85 -9.32 -15.38
N LEU A 186 -3.23 -10.46 -15.06
CA LEU A 186 -1.88 -10.48 -14.49
C LEU A 186 -0.87 -9.94 -15.52
N GLY A 187 0.16 -9.26 -15.06
CA GLY A 187 1.32 -8.98 -15.88
C GLY A 187 2.07 -10.27 -16.21
N LYS A 188 2.64 -10.38 -17.42
CA LYS A 188 3.29 -11.61 -17.92
C LYS A 188 4.25 -12.26 -16.90
N GLU A 189 5.17 -11.47 -16.32
CA GLU A 189 6.13 -11.99 -15.34
C GLU A 189 5.45 -12.37 -14.02
N THR A 190 4.42 -11.64 -13.58
CA THR A 190 3.65 -11.97 -12.39
C THR A 190 2.89 -13.28 -12.56
N GLU A 191 2.27 -13.48 -13.73
CA GLU A 191 1.56 -14.72 -14.07
C GLU A 191 2.53 -15.91 -14.18
N LYS A 192 3.66 -15.73 -14.87
CA LYS A 192 4.70 -16.76 -15.00
C LYS A 192 5.19 -17.22 -13.63
N ALA A 193 5.55 -16.31 -12.75
CA ALA A 193 6.02 -16.64 -11.40
C ALA A 193 4.95 -17.35 -10.56
N LEU A 194 3.68 -16.95 -10.69
CA LEU A 194 2.57 -17.59 -10.01
C LEU A 194 2.38 -19.04 -10.48
N ARG A 195 2.42 -19.29 -11.80
CA ARG A 195 2.28 -20.62 -12.38
C ARG A 195 3.46 -21.53 -12.05
N GLN A 196 4.69 -21.00 -12.02
CA GLN A 196 5.89 -21.76 -11.67
C GLN A 196 5.90 -22.22 -10.22
N ASN A 197 5.36 -21.45 -9.30
CA ASN A 197 5.27 -21.82 -7.90
C ASN A 197 3.92 -21.38 -7.30
N PRO A 198 2.84 -22.19 -7.43
CA PRO A 198 1.54 -21.87 -6.84
C PRO A 198 1.44 -22.14 -5.33
N SER A 199 2.47 -22.74 -4.71
CA SER A 199 2.47 -23.15 -3.31
C SER A 199 2.23 -21.98 -2.36
N LEU A 200 1.39 -22.22 -1.34
CA LEU A 200 1.13 -21.34 -0.20
C LEU A 200 1.82 -21.82 1.08
N LYS A 201 2.83 -22.70 0.95
CA LYS A 201 3.58 -23.22 2.10
C LYS A 201 4.09 -22.07 2.98
N GLY A 202 3.89 -22.20 4.29
CA GLY A 202 4.29 -21.16 5.27
C GLY A 202 3.21 -20.12 5.55
N VAL A 203 2.07 -20.13 4.85
CA VAL A 203 0.92 -19.26 5.16
C VAL A 203 -0.06 -20.00 6.06
N SER A 204 -0.52 -19.36 7.15
CA SER A 204 -1.50 -19.97 8.03
C SER A 204 -2.86 -20.17 7.33
N LYS A 205 -3.57 -21.24 7.71
CA LYS A 205 -4.91 -21.56 7.16
C LYS A 205 -5.91 -20.41 7.34
N GLU A 206 -5.82 -19.70 8.47
CA GLU A 206 -6.64 -18.53 8.76
C GLU A 206 -6.42 -17.40 7.72
N ARG A 207 -5.15 -17.06 7.43
CA ARG A 207 -4.82 -16.04 6.42
C ARG A 207 -5.31 -16.42 5.03
N ILE A 208 -5.17 -17.70 4.66
CA ILE A 208 -5.66 -18.22 3.37
C ILE A 208 -7.17 -18.07 3.30
N ARG A 209 -7.89 -18.52 4.34
CA ARG A 209 -9.36 -18.41 4.44
C ARG A 209 -9.81 -16.95 4.32
N ASP A 210 -9.19 -16.04 5.08
CA ASP A 210 -9.57 -14.63 5.10
C ASP A 210 -9.34 -13.96 3.74
N GLU A 211 -8.23 -14.26 3.08
CA GLU A 211 -7.95 -13.73 1.76
C GLU A 211 -8.89 -14.31 0.70
N PHE A 212 -9.24 -15.61 0.79
CA PHE A 212 -10.21 -16.25 -0.07
C PHE A 212 -11.61 -15.63 0.07
N VAL A 213 -12.11 -15.47 1.30
CA VAL A 213 -13.39 -14.82 1.56
C VAL A 213 -13.42 -13.38 1.00
N LYS A 214 -12.33 -12.60 1.21
CA LYS A 214 -12.19 -11.27 0.62
C LYS A 214 -12.22 -11.32 -0.90
N SER A 215 -11.66 -12.35 -1.49
CA SER A 215 -11.62 -12.52 -2.94
C SER A 215 -13.01 -12.76 -3.52
N ILE A 216 -13.78 -13.67 -2.93
CA ILE A 216 -15.16 -13.96 -3.34
C ILE A 216 -16.04 -12.70 -3.22
N ARG A 217 -15.97 -12.00 -2.07
CA ARG A 217 -16.78 -10.79 -1.83
C ARG A 217 -16.46 -9.62 -2.75
N LYS A 218 -15.21 -9.52 -3.25
CA LYS A 218 -14.75 -8.39 -4.08
C LYS A 218 -14.65 -8.70 -5.56
N ALA A 219 -14.84 -9.97 -5.97
CA ALA A 219 -14.80 -10.37 -7.37
C ALA A 219 -15.99 -9.75 -8.13
N LYS A 220 -15.72 -9.23 -9.34
CA LYS A 220 -16.78 -8.78 -10.26
C LYS A 220 -17.67 -9.93 -10.74
N SER A 221 -17.11 -11.14 -10.81
CA SER A 221 -17.79 -12.40 -11.12
C SER A 221 -17.13 -13.51 -10.33
N THR A 222 -17.85 -14.08 -9.38
CA THR A 222 -17.37 -15.20 -8.56
C THR A 222 -17.06 -16.43 -9.42
N LYS A 223 -17.94 -16.73 -10.40
CA LYS A 223 -17.72 -17.85 -11.35
C LYS A 223 -16.38 -17.70 -12.06
N ARG A 224 -16.10 -16.52 -12.63
CA ARG A 224 -14.83 -16.25 -13.34
C ARG A 224 -13.64 -16.26 -12.39
N TYR A 225 -13.80 -15.78 -11.16
CA TYR A 225 -12.72 -15.79 -10.17
C TYR A 225 -12.30 -17.22 -9.81
N LEU A 226 -13.25 -18.15 -9.67
CA LEU A 226 -12.96 -19.55 -9.34
C LEU A 226 -12.31 -20.33 -10.48
N GLN A 227 -12.21 -19.75 -11.67
CA GLN A 227 -11.51 -20.31 -12.84
C GLN A 227 -10.07 -19.79 -13.00
N LEU A 228 -9.63 -18.85 -12.14
CA LEU A 228 -8.26 -18.31 -12.11
C LEU A 228 -7.32 -19.19 -11.31
#